data_0469b42c28dd14b1fbbf2cdc59f9d8a7
#
_entry.id   0469b42c28dd14b1fbbf2cdc59f9d8a7
#
_cell.length_a   1.000
_cell.length_b   1.000
_cell.length_c   1.000
_cell.angle_alpha   90.00
_cell.angle_beta   90.00
_cell.angle_gamma   90.00
#
_symmetry.space_group_name_H-M   'P 1'
#
loop_
_entity.id
_entity.type
_entity.pdbx_description
1 polymer ?
#
loop_
_entity_poly.entity_id
_entity_poly.type
_entity_poly.pdbx_seq_one_letter_code
_entity_poly.pdbx_strand_id
1 'polypeptide(L)'
;LEQARRFVQSKAHQAKRESGFVSVYEVPEDFLENTMLKIDIFESADERWVEFVLKNRLTVNFKHDYDIIKGPVANDQVYASFALYEGDLITRPELLERLKTRRLVDQILFHTEKSLLILNYAGSEEISCRK
;
A
#
# COMPACT_ATOMS: atom_id res chain seq x y z
N LEU A 1 5.05 8.31 7.84
CA LEU A 1 4.87 8.17 9.30
C LEU A 1 3.47 8.60 9.75
N GLU A 2 2.95 9.73 9.23
CA GLU A 2 1.60 10.22 9.58
C GLU A 2 0.51 9.20 9.23
N GLN A 3 0.60 8.58 8.06
CA GLN A 3 -0.34 7.52 7.66
C GLN A 3 -0.33 6.35 8.65
N ALA A 4 0.86 5.91 9.04
CA ALA A 4 1.00 4.81 10.00
C ALA A 4 0.41 5.18 11.36
N ARG A 5 0.62 6.42 11.82
CA ARG A 5 0.04 6.91 13.07
C ARG A 5 -1.49 6.88 13.05
N ARG A 6 -2.10 7.37 11.96
CA ARG A 6 -3.55 7.36 11.79
C ARG A 6 -4.11 5.95 11.77
N PHE A 7 -3.43 5.04 11.09
CA PHE A 7 -3.84 3.64 11.02
C PHE A 7 -3.84 3.01 12.41
N VAL A 8 -2.77 3.23 13.20
CA VAL A 8 -2.66 2.70 14.55
C VAL A 8 -3.75 3.26 15.45
N GLN A 9 -4.02 4.56 15.40
CA GLN A 9 -5.10 5.19 16.18
C GLN A 9 -6.45 4.55 15.86
N SER A 10 -6.75 4.35 14.59
CA SER A 10 -8.00 3.72 14.15
C SER A 10 -8.11 2.28 14.64
N LYS A 11 -7.05 1.49 14.48
CA LYS A 11 -7.06 0.09 14.92
C LYS A 11 -7.13 -0.06 16.44
N ALA A 12 -6.41 0.76 17.18
CA ALA A 12 -6.46 0.75 18.64
C ALA A 12 -7.84 1.15 19.14
N HIS A 13 -8.47 2.14 18.51
CA HIS A 13 -9.84 2.55 18.84
C HIS A 13 -10.84 1.40 18.61
N GLN A 14 -10.75 0.74 17.45
CA GLN A 14 -11.60 -0.42 17.13
C GLN A 14 -11.41 -1.55 18.12
N ALA A 15 -10.20 -1.78 18.58
CA ALA A 15 -9.87 -2.81 19.56
C ALA A 15 -10.10 -2.37 21.01
N LYS A 16 -10.62 -1.16 21.23
CA LYS A 16 -10.84 -0.55 22.56
C LYS A 16 -9.56 -0.47 23.39
N ARG A 17 -8.44 -0.18 22.73
CA ARG A 17 -7.14 0.04 23.34
C ARG A 17 -6.86 1.53 23.47
N GLU A 18 -6.07 1.92 24.48
CA GLU A 18 -5.71 3.32 24.69
C GLU A 18 -4.58 3.77 23.78
N SER A 19 -3.77 2.83 23.29
CA SER A 19 -2.63 3.14 22.42
C SER A 19 -2.25 1.94 21.56
N GLY A 20 -1.39 2.20 20.59
CA GLY A 20 -0.73 1.22 19.76
C GLY A 20 0.66 1.69 19.41
N PHE A 21 1.40 0.92 18.64
CA PHE A 21 2.79 1.22 18.32
C PHE A 21 3.01 1.24 16.81
N VAL A 22 3.89 2.14 16.38
CA VAL A 22 4.42 2.17 15.02
C VAL A 22 5.89 1.77 15.10
N SER A 23 6.28 0.73 14.35
CA SER A 23 7.68 0.36 14.20
C SER A 23 8.32 1.24 13.15
N VAL A 24 9.48 1.78 13.45
CA VAL A 24 10.20 2.69 12.56
C VAL A 24 11.47 2.00 12.05
N TYR A 25 11.64 2.03 10.73
CA TYR A 25 12.80 1.46 10.05
C TYR A 25 13.47 2.52 9.19
N GLU A 26 14.77 2.44 9.07
CA GLU A 26 15.55 3.28 8.16
C GLU A 26 16.01 2.45 6.97
N VAL A 27 16.04 3.08 5.81
CA VAL A 27 16.55 2.48 4.57
C VAL A 27 17.58 3.42 3.95
N PRO A 28 18.52 2.92 3.12
CA PRO A 28 19.39 3.80 2.34
C PRO A 28 18.57 4.76 1.47
N GLU A 29 19.01 6.00 1.31
CA GLU A 29 18.28 7.00 0.51
C GLU A 29 18.01 6.54 -0.93
N ASP A 30 18.95 5.79 -1.50
CA ASP A 30 18.91 5.31 -2.88
C ASP A 30 18.39 3.88 -3.01
N PHE A 31 17.65 3.37 -2.02
CA PHE A 31 17.26 1.96 -2.00
C PHE A 31 16.41 1.55 -3.23
N LEU A 32 15.67 2.48 -3.83
CA LEU A 32 14.89 2.20 -5.04
C LEU A 32 15.76 2.10 -6.31
N GLU A 33 17.02 2.49 -6.23
CA GLU A 33 17.99 2.37 -7.32
C GLU A 33 18.86 1.12 -7.20
N ASN A 34 18.60 0.27 -6.21
CA ASN A 34 19.38 -0.93 -5.93
C ASN A 34 19.20 -1.95 -7.06
N THR A 35 20.26 -2.21 -7.82
CA THR A 35 20.23 -3.13 -8.97
C THR A 35 20.21 -4.61 -8.57
N MET A 36 20.46 -4.93 -7.30
CA MET A 36 20.41 -6.30 -6.78
C MET A 36 18.99 -6.73 -6.41
N LEU A 37 18.03 -5.81 -6.44
CA LEU A 37 16.64 -6.06 -6.11
C LEU A 37 15.76 -5.81 -7.33
N LYS A 38 14.71 -6.61 -7.48
CA LYS A 38 13.67 -6.38 -8.49
C LYS A 38 12.64 -5.44 -7.90
N ILE A 39 12.56 -4.23 -8.45
CA ILE A 39 11.72 -3.15 -7.93
C ILE A 39 10.75 -2.70 -9.00
N ASP A 40 9.47 -2.56 -8.65
CA ASP A 40 8.48 -1.94 -9.51
C ASP A 40 7.88 -0.72 -8.81
N ILE A 41 7.70 0.35 -9.58
CA ILE A 41 7.16 1.61 -9.08
C ILE A 41 5.94 1.99 -9.91
N PHE A 42 4.81 2.14 -9.23
CA PHE A 42 3.58 2.68 -9.82
C PHE A 42 3.48 4.13 -9.37
N GLU A 43 3.65 5.06 -10.30
CA GLU A 43 3.64 6.49 -9.98
C GLU A 43 2.23 7.03 -9.76
N SER A 44 1.21 6.34 -10.29
CA SER A 44 -0.18 6.75 -10.15
C SER A 44 -1.10 5.53 -10.26
N ALA A 45 -2.38 5.74 -9.94
CA ALA A 45 -3.42 4.72 -10.10
C ALA A 45 -3.89 4.68 -11.58
N ASP A 46 -2.98 4.34 -12.47
CA ASP A 46 -3.20 4.26 -13.91
C ASP A 46 -3.63 2.84 -14.35
N GLU A 47 -3.69 2.63 -15.67
CA GLU A 47 -4.06 1.34 -16.26
C GLU A 47 -3.18 0.20 -15.76
N ARG A 48 -1.87 0.40 -15.70
CA ARG A 48 -0.91 -0.61 -15.26
C ARG A 48 -1.13 -0.98 -13.79
N TRP A 49 -1.38 0.01 -12.95
CA TRP A 49 -1.70 -0.22 -11.53
C TRP A 49 -3.02 -0.97 -11.38
N VAL A 50 -4.04 -0.59 -12.14
CA VAL A 50 -5.35 -1.26 -12.14
C VAL A 50 -5.20 -2.73 -12.50
N GLU A 51 -4.44 -3.05 -13.56
CA GLU A 51 -4.17 -4.44 -13.95
C GLU A 51 -3.49 -5.22 -12.82
N PHE A 52 -2.51 -4.64 -12.18
CA PHE A 52 -1.82 -5.28 -11.05
C PHE A 52 -2.78 -5.58 -9.89
N VAL A 53 -3.59 -4.59 -9.51
CA VAL A 53 -4.56 -4.77 -8.41
C VAL A 53 -5.61 -5.83 -8.77
N LEU A 54 -6.13 -5.81 -9.99
CA LEU A 54 -7.11 -6.80 -10.44
C LEU A 54 -6.53 -8.21 -10.41
N LYS A 55 -5.31 -8.40 -10.86
CA LYS A 55 -4.65 -9.72 -10.81
C LYS A 55 -4.53 -10.23 -9.38
N ASN A 56 -4.18 -9.36 -8.45
CA ASN A 56 -4.11 -9.73 -7.04
C ASN A 56 -5.47 -10.08 -6.44
N ARG A 57 -6.53 -9.39 -6.87
CA ARG A 57 -7.89 -9.61 -6.36
C ARG A 57 -8.57 -10.84 -6.95
N LEU A 58 -8.38 -11.05 -8.26
CA LEU A 58 -9.18 -12.01 -9.02
C LEU A 58 -8.47 -13.34 -9.26
N THR A 59 -7.17 -13.38 -9.11
CA THR A 59 -6.36 -14.59 -9.35
C THR A 59 -5.92 -15.20 -8.03
N VAL A 60 -6.44 -16.38 -7.72
CA VAL A 60 -6.02 -17.14 -6.55
C VAL A 60 -4.56 -17.56 -6.72
N ASN A 61 -3.77 -17.35 -5.68
CA ASN A 61 -2.33 -17.68 -5.68
C ASN A 61 -1.51 -16.88 -6.70
N PHE A 62 -1.99 -15.70 -7.11
CA PHE A 62 -1.17 -14.81 -7.94
C PHE A 62 0.08 -14.40 -7.17
N LYS A 63 1.23 -14.59 -7.81
CA LYS A 63 2.53 -14.22 -7.26
C LYS A 63 3.30 -13.41 -8.29
N HIS A 64 3.88 -12.30 -7.85
CA HIS A 64 4.85 -11.56 -8.64
C HIS A 64 6.24 -11.89 -8.13
N ASP A 65 7.27 -11.56 -8.92
CA ASP A 65 8.66 -11.82 -8.57
C ASP A 65 9.42 -10.57 -8.12
N TYR A 66 8.72 -9.50 -7.80
CA TYR A 66 9.33 -8.27 -7.32
C TYR A 66 9.72 -8.38 -5.85
N ASP A 67 10.87 -7.82 -5.51
CA ASP A 67 11.34 -7.71 -4.12
C ASP A 67 10.66 -6.55 -3.42
N ILE A 68 10.54 -5.40 -4.12
CA ILE A 68 9.93 -4.18 -3.58
C ILE A 68 8.93 -3.63 -4.60
N ILE A 69 7.78 -3.20 -4.10
CA ILE A 69 6.79 -2.47 -4.91
C ILE A 69 6.46 -1.16 -4.20
N LYS A 70 6.53 -0.06 -4.94
CA LYS A 70 6.07 1.25 -4.47
C LYS A 70 4.89 1.69 -5.32
N GLY A 71 3.85 2.18 -4.68
CA GLY A 71 2.70 2.68 -5.42
C GLY A 71 1.55 3.11 -4.54
N PRO A 72 0.45 3.57 -5.16
CA PRO A 72 -0.74 3.98 -4.43
C PRO A 72 -1.36 2.86 -3.62
N VAL A 73 -1.91 3.22 -2.46
CA VAL A 73 -2.65 2.30 -1.59
C VAL A 73 -4.12 2.35 -1.97
N ALA A 74 -4.72 1.19 -2.22
CA ALA A 74 -6.15 1.09 -2.45
C ALA A 74 -6.89 1.23 -1.11
N ASN A 75 -7.74 2.25 -1.02
CA ASN A 75 -8.60 2.46 0.15
C ASN A 75 -10.02 1.92 -0.12
N ASP A 76 -10.92 2.05 0.85
CA ASP A 76 -12.29 1.53 0.74
C ASP A 76 -13.05 2.11 -0.47
N GLN A 77 -12.81 3.38 -0.81
CA GLN A 77 -13.46 4.01 -1.96
C GLN A 77 -12.94 3.43 -3.28
N VAL A 78 -11.66 3.13 -3.34
CA VAL A 78 -11.05 2.45 -4.49
C VAL A 78 -11.65 1.05 -4.63
N TYR A 79 -11.74 0.29 -3.55
CA TYR A 79 -12.33 -1.04 -3.59
C TYR A 79 -13.80 -1.00 -3.99
N ALA A 80 -14.56 0.00 -3.57
CA ALA A 80 -15.94 0.19 -4.01
C ALA A 80 -16.02 0.40 -5.52
N SER A 81 -15.12 1.19 -6.09
CA SER A 81 -15.05 1.40 -7.54
C SER A 81 -14.67 0.11 -8.27
N PHE A 82 -13.72 -0.67 -7.75
CA PHE A 82 -13.37 -1.98 -8.31
C PHE A 82 -14.55 -2.93 -8.29
N ALA A 83 -15.33 -2.94 -7.22
CA ALA A 83 -16.51 -3.79 -7.12
C ALA A 83 -17.55 -3.45 -8.20
N LEU A 84 -17.76 -2.16 -8.48
CA LEU A 84 -18.64 -1.74 -9.57
C LEU A 84 -18.12 -2.21 -10.93
N TYR A 85 -16.83 -2.12 -11.18
CA TYR A 85 -16.22 -2.58 -12.41
C TYR A 85 -16.32 -4.11 -12.56
N GLU A 86 -16.00 -4.84 -11.49
CA GLU A 86 -16.08 -6.31 -11.48
C GLU A 86 -17.50 -6.81 -11.70
N GLY A 87 -18.51 -6.03 -11.26
CA GLY A 87 -19.92 -6.32 -11.45
C GLY A 87 -20.51 -5.81 -12.76
N ASP A 88 -19.65 -5.33 -13.67
CA ASP A 88 -20.05 -4.77 -14.99
C ASP A 88 -20.97 -3.54 -14.90
N LEU A 89 -20.93 -2.83 -13.78
CA LEU A 89 -21.73 -1.61 -13.58
C LEU A 89 -21.05 -0.36 -14.13
N ILE A 90 -19.74 -0.39 -14.28
CA ILE A 90 -18.96 0.66 -14.93
C ILE A 90 -17.94 0.03 -15.87
N THR A 91 -17.49 0.83 -16.86
CA THR A 91 -16.47 0.41 -17.83
C THR A 91 -15.06 0.64 -17.27
N ARG A 92 -14.05 0.09 -17.94
CA ARG A 92 -12.64 0.34 -17.60
C ARG A 92 -12.29 1.85 -17.66
N PRO A 93 -12.66 2.60 -18.71
CA PRO A 93 -12.43 4.04 -18.73
C PRO A 93 -13.11 4.79 -17.58
N GLU A 94 -14.32 4.40 -17.21
CA GLU A 94 -15.02 5.00 -16.07
C GLU A 94 -14.31 4.71 -14.75
N LEU A 95 -13.79 3.49 -14.58
CA LEU A 95 -12.99 3.14 -13.41
C LEU A 95 -11.75 4.03 -13.31
N LEU A 96 -11.01 4.19 -14.42
CA LEU A 96 -9.81 5.02 -14.44
C LEU A 96 -10.13 6.49 -14.12
N GLU A 97 -11.24 7.02 -14.62
CA GLU A 97 -11.68 8.39 -14.31
C GLU A 97 -11.99 8.56 -12.83
N ARG A 98 -12.64 7.58 -12.22
CA ARG A 98 -12.90 7.61 -10.77
C ARG A 98 -11.62 7.63 -9.95
N LEU A 99 -10.62 6.86 -10.37
CA LEU A 99 -9.34 6.79 -9.66
C LEU A 99 -8.55 8.10 -9.75
N LYS A 100 -8.64 8.83 -10.86
CA LYS A 100 -7.99 10.13 -11.04
C LYS A 100 -8.43 11.18 -10.04
N THR A 101 -9.67 11.08 -9.54
CA THR A 101 -10.22 12.07 -8.61
C THR A 101 -9.85 11.75 -7.15
N ARG A 102 -9.16 10.65 -6.89
CA ARG A 102 -8.79 10.21 -5.55
C ARG A 102 -7.38 10.64 -5.21
N ARG A 103 -7.19 11.14 -4.01
CA ARG A 103 -5.86 11.35 -3.44
C ARG A 103 -5.47 10.08 -2.72
N LEU A 104 -4.60 9.30 -3.34
CA LEU A 104 -4.09 8.07 -2.75
C LEU A 104 -2.69 8.32 -2.21
N VAL A 105 -2.41 7.79 -1.03
CA VAL A 105 -1.07 7.84 -0.46
C VAL A 105 -0.24 6.71 -1.03
N ASP A 106 1.06 6.93 -1.16
CA ASP A 106 1.98 5.89 -1.60
C ASP A 106 2.41 5.00 -0.45
N GLN A 107 2.66 3.76 -0.79
CA GLN A 107 3.15 2.75 0.14
C GLN A 107 4.30 2.00 -0.50
N ILE A 108 5.24 1.54 0.33
CA ILE A 108 6.35 0.71 -0.11
C ILE A 108 6.20 -0.65 0.53
N LEU A 109 6.18 -1.69 -0.31
CA LEU A 109 5.99 -3.07 0.12
C LEU A 109 7.28 -3.85 -0.08
N PHE A 110 7.76 -4.48 0.98
CA PHE A 110 8.94 -5.33 0.98
C PHE A 110 8.48 -6.78 1.02
N HIS A 111 8.54 -7.48 -0.12
CA HIS A 111 7.92 -8.79 -0.30
C HIS A 111 8.83 -9.99 -0.04
N THR A 112 10.15 -9.80 -0.03
CA THR A 112 11.09 -10.90 0.08
C THR A 112 12.04 -10.70 1.25
N GLU A 113 12.61 -11.81 1.73
CA GLU A 113 13.64 -11.74 2.77
C GLU A 113 14.83 -10.91 2.31
N LYS A 114 15.19 -11.04 1.03
CA LYS A 114 16.27 -10.26 0.42
C LYS A 114 16.02 -8.76 0.55
N SER A 115 14.78 -8.29 0.30
CA SER A 115 14.43 -6.89 0.43
C SER A 115 14.40 -6.42 1.89
N LEU A 116 14.06 -7.30 2.83
CA LEU A 116 14.02 -6.96 4.24
C LEU A 116 15.42 -6.70 4.83
N LEU A 117 16.47 -7.24 4.19
CA LEU A 117 17.84 -7.05 4.66
C LEU A 117 18.33 -5.60 4.59
N ILE A 118 17.69 -4.76 3.77
CA ILE A 118 18.06 -3.34 3.69
C ILE A 118 17.40 -2.49 4.76
N LEU A 119 16.47 -3.05 5.53
CA LEU A 119 15.76 -2.35 6.60
C LEU A 119 16.60 -2.37 7.88
N ASN A 120 16.77 -1.19 8.49
CA ASN A 120 17.42 -1.06 9.79
C ASN A 120 16.38 -0.58 10.80
N TYR A 121 16.13 -1.38 11.83
CA TYR A 121 15.17 -1.02 12.85
C TYR A 121 15.67 0.20 13.63
N ALA A 122 14.88 1.26 13.65
CA ALA A 122 15.22 2.52 14.33
C ALA A 122 14.47 2.72 15.65
N GLY A 123 13.51 1.86 15.97
CA GLY A 123 12.73 1.93 17.19
C GLY A 123 11.24 1.85 16.94
N SER A 124 10.47 2.10 18.00
CA SER A 124 9.02 2.16 17.87
C SER A 124 8.49 3.42 18.56
N GLU A 125 7.34 3.88 18.06
CA GLU A 125 6.66 5.06 18.58
C GLU A 125 5.30 4.63 19.12
N GLU A 126 5.00 5.02 20.35
CA GLU A 126 3.69 4.79 20.94
C GLU A 126 2.71 5.86 20.48
N ILE A 127 1.57 5.44 19.96
CA ILE A 127 0.53 6.34 19.46
C ILE A 127 -0.68 6.25 20.38
N SER A 128 -0.99 7.36 21.04
CA SER A 128 -2.12 7.45 21.94
C SER A 128 -3.42 7.67 21.18
N CYS A 129 -4.49 6.98 21.60
CA CYS A 129 -5.85 7.20 21.11
C CYS A 129 -6.62 8.19 21.98
N ARG A 130 -6.01 8.71 23.03
CA ARG A 130 -6.65 9.70 23.89
C ARG A 130 -6.69 11.06 23.18
N LYS A 131 -7.85 11.67 23.22
CA LYS A 131 -8.02 13.04 22.76
C LYS A 131 -7.62 14.04 23.85
#